data_5120e298bcf797684424f7a6a92f276c
#
_entry.id   5120e298bcf797684424f7a6a92f276c
#
_cell.length_a   1.000
_cell.length_b   1.000
_cell.length_c   1.000
_cell.angle_alpha   90.00
_cell.angle_beta   90.00
_cell.angle_gamma   90.00
#
_symmetry.space_group_name_H-M   'P 1'
#
loop_
_entity.id
_entity.type
_entity.pdbx_description
1 polymer ?
#
loop_
_entity_poly.entity_id
_entity_poly.type
_entity_poly.pdbx_seq_one_letter_code
_entity_poly.pdbx_strand_id
1 'polypeptide(L)'
;NSNFYCIYGNDHEVSCNGLLFHGSSHVVIFDLSGEERRKIATLTGIMREEFESRDHLQDEMLRVLLKRFIILCTRIAENRQGVRKENGMQFETIRKFYVLVDTHFKEKKQVQEYADMLNKSPKTLANLLSTYQQPSAIRVIHNRVQAEAERLLLYSSKSSKEIALMLGFEDQATFSRFFKNTTGLSTTEY
;
A
#
# COMPACT_ATOMS: atom_id res chain seq x y z
N ASN A 1 4.08 11.85 1.69
CA ASN A 1 4.01 11.19 0.39
C ASN A 1 4.70 9.82 0.45
N SER A 2 4.49 8.98 -0.54
CA SER A 2 5.05 7.62 -0.62
C SER A 2 6.59 7.56 -0.60
N ASN A 3 7.28 8.66 -0.90
CA ASN A 3 8.75 8.73 -0.86
C ASN A 3 9.29 8.93 0.56
N PHE A 4 8.51 9.57 1.43
CA PHE A 4 8.89 9.75 2.82
C PHE A 4 8.70 8.46 3.63
N TYR A 5 7.56 7.80 3.46
CA TYR A 5 7.25 6.52 4.11
C TYR A 5 6.46 5.62 3.17
N CYS A 6 7.11 4.58 2.68
CA CYS A 6 6.46 3.56 1.87
C CYS A 6 5.80 2.54 2.80
N ILE A 7 4.49 2.66 2.98
CA ILE A 7 3.70 1.70 3.79
C ILE A 7 3.89 0.29 3.25
N TYR A 8 3.96 0.13 1.93
CA TYR A 8 4.15 -1.17 1.28
C TYR A 8 5.51 -1.81 1.61
N GLY A 9 6.59 -1.03 1.55
CA GLY A 9 7.94 -1.53 1.87
C GLY A 9 8.19 -1.79 3.36
N ASN A 10 7.38 -1.20 4.24
CA ASN A 10 7.54 -1.30 5.70
C ASN A 10 6.35 -2.00 6.38
N ASP A 11 5.55 -2.78 5.64
CA ASP A 11 4.37 -3.46 6.18
C ASP A 11 4.71 -4.43 7.33
N HIS A 12 5.81 -5.17 7.19
CA HIS A 12 6.29 -6.07 8.24
C HIS A 12 6.57 -5.35 9.57
N GLU A 13 6.81 -4.04 9.53
CA GLU A 13 7.09 -3.25 10.73
C GLU A 13 5.83 -2.69 11.41
N VAL A 14 4.76 -2.45 10.65
CA VAL A 14 3.53 -1.82 11.17
C VAL A 14 2.33 -2.74 11.18
N SER A 15 2.39 -3.90 10.51
CA SER A 15 1.32 -4.91 10.42
C SER A 15 -0.07 -4.33 10.09
N CYS A 16 -0.11 -3.20 9.36
CA CYS A 16 -1.29 -2.35 9.20
C CYS A 16 -1.96 -2.46 7.84
N ASN A 17 -1.43 -3.27 6.94
CA ASN A 17 -1.82 -3.28 5.53
C ASN A 17 -3.25 -3.76 5.24
N GLY A 18 -3.99 -4.17 6.20
CA GLY A 18 -5.32 -4.67 5.91
C GLY A 18 -6.43 -3.70 6.29
N LEU A 19 -6.34 -3.05 7.42
CA LEU A 19 -7.48 -2.38 8.01
C LEU A 19 -7.63 -0.93 7.58
N LEU A 20 -6.54 -0.16 7.57
CA LEU A 20 -6.59 1.27 7.27
C LEU A 20 -6.41 1.58 5.78
N PHE A 21 -5.67 0.73 5.06
CA PHE A 21 -5.25 1.03 3.68
C PHE A 21 -5.82 0.07 2.63
N HIS A 22 -6.16 -1.16 3.02
CA HIS A 22 -6.64 -2.20 2.09
C HIS A 22 -7.92 -2.90 2.55
N GLY A 23 -8.52 -2.48 3.65
CA GLY A 23 -9.68 -3.16 4.24
C GLY A 23 -11.05 -2.63 3.82
N SER A 24 -11.12 -1.45 3.20
CA SER A 24 -12.39 -0.89 2.74
C SER A 24 -12.19 -0.03 1.49
N SER A 25 -13.13 -0.10 0.57
CA SER A 25 -13.24 0.83 -0.57
C SER A 25 -13.68 2.23 -0.14
N HIS A 26 -13.93 2.44 1.16
CA HIS A 26 -14.38 3.70 1.72
C HIS A 26 -13.38 4.22 2.76
N VAL A 27 -13.35 5.53 2.92
CA VAL A 27 -12.61 6.18 4.00
C VAL A 27 -13.10 5.63 5.34
N VAL A 28 -12.19 5.11 6.15
CA VAL A 28 -12.53 4.60 7.48
C VAL A 28 -12.74 5.81 8.40
N ILE A 29 -13.97 5.98 8.86
CA ILE A 29 -14.35 7.05 9.78
C ILE A 29 -14.84 6.44 11.08
N PHE A 30 -14.33 6.91 12.21
CA PHE A 30 -14.80 6.52 13.52
C PHE A 30 -14.61 7.65 14.55
N ASP A 31 -15.54 7.72 15.50
CA ASP A 31 -15.44 8.67 16.59
C ASP A 31 -14.38 8.22 17.60
N LEU A 32 -13.62 9.17 18.10
CA LEU A 32 -12.57 8.93 19.09
C LEU A 32 -13.16 9.12 20.52
N SER A 33 -12.85 8.22 21.43
CA SER A 33 -13.04 8.44 22.85
C SER A 33 -12.15 9.58 23.37
N GLY A 34 -12.45 10.09 24.56
CA GLY A 34 -11.62 11.15 25.16
C GLY A 34 -10.17 10.75 25.36
N GLU A 35 -9.91 9.48 25.68
CA GLU A 35 -8.55 8.95 25.85
C GLU A 35 -7.81 8.80 24.51
N GLU A 36 -8.49 8.23 23.51
CA GLU A 36 -7.95 8.06 22.17
C GLU A 36 -7.61 9.41 21.52
N ARG A 37 -8.50 10.40 21.69
CA ARG A 37 -8.29 11.77 21.22
C ARG A 37 -7.06 12.38 21.85
N ARG A 38 -6.87 12.22 23.17
CA ARG A 38 -5.65 12.71 23.85
C ARG A 38 -4.38 12.05 23.32
N LYS A 39 -4.38 10.73 23.13
CA LYS A 39 -3.23 9.98 22.58
C LYS A 39 -2.86 10.48 21.18
N ILE A 40 -3.86 10.66 20.31
CA ILE A 40 -3.64 11.18 18.95
C ILE A 40 -3.14 12.63 19.01
N ALA A 41 -3.76 13.50 19.80
CA ALA A 41 -3.36 14.91 19.93
C ALA A 41 -1.93 15.05 20.46
N THR A 42 -1.55 14.27 21.48
CA THR A 42 -0.18 14.25 21.98
C THR A 42 0.82 13.85 20.91
N LEU A 43 0.53 12.76 20.17
CA LEU A 43 1.43 12.26 19.14
C LEU A 43 1.57 13.23 17.97
N THR A 44 0.47 13.86 17.54
CA THR A 44 0.50 14.88 16.47
C THR A 44 1.19 16.15 16.93
N GLY A 45 1.13 16.51 18.22
CA GLY A 45 1.92 17.59 18.81
C GLY A 45 3.41 17.32 18.70
N ILE A 46 3.86 16.14 19.14
CA ILE A 46 5.26 15.72 19.03
C ILE A 46 5.72 15.71 17.55
N MET A 47 4.89 15.21 16.63
CA MET A 47 5.22 15.24 15.20
C MET A 47 5.39 16.66 14.66
N ARG A 48 4.62 17.63 15.16
CA ARG A 48 4.73 19.02 14.76
C ARG A 48 6.03 19.65 15.28
N GLU A 49 6.36 19.40 16.54
CA GLU A 49 7.62 19.86 17.15
C GLU A 49 8.81 19.30 16.38
N GLU A 50 8.79 18.02 16.08
CA GLU A 50 9.84 17.37 15.30
C GLU A 50 9.95 17.94 13.87
N PHE A 51 8.83 18.31 13.25
CA PHE A 51 8.85 18.92 11.92
C PHE A 51 9.57 20.27 11.88
N GLU A 52 9.71 20.94 13.03
CA GLU A 52 10.43 22.23 13.19
C GLU A 52 11.93 22.05 13.52
N SER A 53 12.37 20.86 13.90
CA SER A 53 13.72 20.59 14.43
C SER A 53 14.86 20.86 13.46
N ARG A 54 14.74 20.62 12.17
CA ARG A 54 15.74 20.88 11.11
C ARG A 54 17.14 20.32 11.35
N ASP A 55 17.26 19.19 12.02
CA ASP A 55 18.52 18.48 12.19
C ASP A 55 18.61 17.25 11.24
N HIS A 56 19.76 16.57 11.26
CA HIS A 56 20.03 15.43 10.38
C HIS A 56 19.26 14.15 10.76
N LEU A 57 18.65 14.10 11.94
CA LEU A 57 17.83 12.96 12.42
C LEU A 57 16.33 13.19 12.24
N GLN A 58 15.90 14.38 11.84
CA GLN A 58 14.49 14.77 11.68
C GLN A 58 13.70 13.77 10.83
N ASP A 59 14.23 13.39 9.67
CA ASP A 59 13.55 12.46 8.77
C ASP A 59 13.33 11.10 9.40
N GLU A 60 14.31 10.59 10.13
CA GLU A 60 14.21 9.29 10.81
C GLU A 60 13.21 9.35 11.97
N MET A 61 13.27 10.39 12.77
CA MET A 61 12.33 10.60 13.87
C MET A 61 10.89 10.73 13.37
N LEU A 62 10.66 11.51 12.30
CA LEU A 62 9.34 11.65 11.70
C LEU A 62 8.81 10.31 11.15
N ARG A 63 9.67 9.45 10.59
CA ARG A 63 9.27 8.09 10.16
C ARG A 63 8.84 7.23 11.34
N VAL A 64 9.58 7.26 12.44
CA VAL A 64 9.23 6.51 13.66
C VAL A 64 7.91 7.01 14.26
N LEU A 65 7.71 8.30 14.31
CA LEU A 65 6.46 8.91 14.80
C LEU A 65 5.27 8.57 13.90
N LEU A 66 5.46 8.62 12.57
CA LEU A 66 4.42 8.22 11.62
C LEU A 66 4.08 6.74 11.77
N LYS A 67 5.07 5.87 11.93
CA LYS A 67 4.87 4.44 12.22
C LYS A 67 4.02 4.26 13.48
N ARG A 68 4.38 4.93 14.57
CA ARG A 68 3.61 4.90 15.82
C ARG A 68 2.17 5.38 15.64
N PHE A 69 1.97 6.43 14.85
CA PHE A 69 0.64 6.97 14.54
C PHE A 69 -0.22 5.94 13.78
N ILE A 70 0.34 5.30 12.75
CA ILE A 70 -0.35 4.25 11.99
C ILE A 70 -0.74 3.09 12.90
N ILE A 71 0.17 2.59 13.73
CA ILE A 71 -0.11 1.51 14.69
C ILE A 71 -1.22 1.91 15.68
N LEU A 72 -1.19 3.14 16.19
CA LEU A 72 -2.22 3.63 17.09
C LEU A 72 -3.59 3.65 16.41
N CYS A 73 -3.70 4.19 15.21
CA CYS A 73 -4.94 4.22 14.42
C CYS A 73 -5.45 2.81 14.12
N THR A 74 -4.57 1.88 13.78
CA THR A 74 -4.93 0.47 13.55
C THR A 74 -5.55 -0.16 14.79
N ARG A 75 -4.90 -0.02 15.95
CA ARG A 75 -5.44 -0.54 17.22
C ARG A 75 -6.81 0.03 17.57
N ILE A 76 -7.00 1.34 17.34
CA ILE A 76 -8.30 1.98 17.57
C ILE A 76 -9.36 1.40 16.63
N ALA A 77 -9.02 1.22 15.35
CA ALA A 77 -9.93 0.65 14.37
C ALA A 77 -10.27 -0.82 14.67
N GLU A 78 -9.30 -1.64 15.05
CA GLU A 78 -9.50 -3.03 15.46
C GLU A 78 -10.43 -3.15 16.66
N ASN A 79 -10.25 -2.33 17.69
CA ASN A 79 -11.09 -2.32 18.88
C ASN A 79 -12.53 -1.91 18.58
N ARG A 80 -12.75 -1.03 17.58
CA ARG A 80 -14.08 -0.50 17.22
C ARG A 80 -14.87 -1.41 16.31
N GLN A 81 -14.21 -2.05 15.37
CA GLN A 81 -14.90 -2.95 14.42
C GLN A 81 -15.35 -4.26 15.08
N GLY A 82 -15.10 -4.44 16.39
CA GLY A 82 -15.42 -5.66 17.11
C GLY A 82 -14.93 -6.81 16.25
N VAL A 83 -13.60 -6.98 16.13
CA VAL A 83 -12.97 -7.88 15.16
C VAL A 83 -13.82 -9.12 14.97
N ARG A 84 -14.43 -9.26 13.83
CA ARG A 84 -15.11 -10.49 13.44
C ARG A 84 -14.05 -11.58 13.43
N LYS A 85 -13.82 -12.18 14.58
CA LYS A 85 -12.91 -13.34 14.78
C LYS A 85 -13.22 -14.48 13.80
N GLU A 86 -14.43 -14.50 13.25
CA GLU A 86 -14.91 -15.51 12.31
C GLU A 86 -14.25 -15.43 10.93
N ASN A 87 -13.70 -14.28 10.53
CA ASN A 87 -13.10 -14.09 9.21
C ASN A 87 -11.58 -13.86 9.21
N GLY A 88 -10.90 -14.08 10.35
CA GLY A 88 -9.47 -13.78 10.51
C GLY A 88 -8.58 -14.45 9.45
N MET A 89 -8.87 -15.71 9.10
CA MET A 89 -8.07 -16.45 8.10
C MET A 89 -8.27 -15.94 6.67
N GLN A 90 -9.48 -15.49 6.33
CA GLN A 90 -9.79 -14.95 5.00
C GLN A 90 -9.16 -13.57 4.82
N PHE A 91 -9.27 -12.73 5.84
CA PHE A 91 -8.65 -11.41 5.87
C PHE A 91 -7.12 -11.51 5.82
N GLU A 92 -6.54 -12.46 6.53
CA GLU A 92 -5.10 -12.74 6.48
C GLU A 92 -4.65 -13.17 5.07
N THR A 93 -5.48 -13.90 4.33
CA THR A 93 -5.21 -14.24 2.93
C THR A 93 -5.16 -12.99 2.05
N ILE A 94 -6.09 -12.06 2.22
CA ILE A 94 -6.08 -10.77 1.50
C ILE A 94 -4.83 -9.98 1.84
N ARG A 95 -4.48 -9.88 3.13
CA ARG A 95 -3.27 -9.21 3.58
C ARG A 95 -2.01 -9.80 2.93
N LYS A 96 -1.88 -11.13 2.97
CA LYS A 96 -0.77 -11.83 2.30
C LYS A 96 -0.73 -11.55 0.81
N PHE A 97 -1.88 -11.48 0.15
CA PHE A 97 -1.93 -11.12 -1.27
C PHE A 97 -1.30 -9.75 -1.54
N TYR A 98 -1.67 -8.72 -0.78
CA TYR A 98 -1.09 -7.38 -0.94
C TYR A 98 0.42 -7.36 -0.68
N VAL A 99 0.89 -8.05 0.37
CA VAL A 99 2.33 -8.19 0.66
C VAL A 99 3.07 -8.88 -0.48
N LEU A 100 2.51 -9.96 -1.04
CA LEU A 100 3.10 -10.66 -2.17
C LEU A 100 3.15 -9.79 -3.42
N VAL A 101 2.10 -9.01 -3.69
CA VAL A 101 2.09 -8.05 -4.81
C VAL A 101 3.20 -7.02 -4.62
N ASP A 102 3.33 -6.44 -3.43
CA ASP A 102 4.35 -5.45 -3.15
C ASP A 102 5.77 -6.00 -3.32
N THR A 103 5.98 -7.25 -2.91
CA THR A 103 7.29 -7.91 -3.01
C THR A 103 7.64 -8.31 -4.44
N HIS A 104 6.66 -8.79 -5.22
CA HIS A 104 6.92 -9.47 -6.50
C HIS A 104 6.39 -8.76 -7.75
N PHE A 105 5.82 -7.56 -7.64
CA PHE A 105 5.17 -6.87 -8.77
C PHE A 105 6.09 -6.61 -9.97
N LYS A 106 7.41 -6.60 -9.78
CA LYS A 106 8.38 -6.45 -10.87
C LYS A 106 8.51 -7.72 -11.72
N GLU A 107 8.42 -8.87 -11.08
CA GLU A 107 8.65 -10.18 -11.69
C GLU A 107 7.35 -10.85 -12.10
N LYS A 108 6.30 -10.70 -11.29
CA LYS A 108 5.01 -11.36 -11.44
C LYS A 108 3.91 -10.36 -11.75
N LYS A 109 3.16 -10.61 -12.81
CA LYS A 109 2.11 -9.71 -13.28
C LYS A 109 0.75 -10.39 -13.47
N GLN A 110 0.71 -11.73 -13.35
CA GLN A 110 -0.50 -12.52 -13.57
C GLN A 110 -1.14 -12.93 -12.23
N VAL A 111 -2.46 -12.87 -12.18
CA VAL A 111 -3.23 -13.25 -10.97
C VAL A 111 -2.96 -14.70 -10.55
N GLN A 112 -2.76 -15.60 -11.54
CA GLN A 112 -2.49 -17.01 -11.29
C GLN A 112 -1.24 -17.20 -10.42
N GLU A 113 -0.15 -16.47 -10.70
CA GLU A 113 1.12 -16.58 -9.96
C GLU A 113 0.95 -16.26 -8.47
N TYR A 114 0.16 -15.25 -8.14
CA TYR A 114 -0.13 -14.88 -6.75
C TYR A 114 -1.10 -15.84 -6.07
N ALA A 115 -2.08 -16.33 -6.83
CA ALA A 115 -3.01 -17.33 -6.32
C ALA A 115 -2.27 -18.62 -5.95
N ASP A 116 -1.31 -19.07 -6.77
CA ASP A 116 -0.46 -20.24 -6.50
C ASP A 116 0.39 -20.03 -5.23
N MET A 117 1.00 -18.85 -5.06
CA MET A 117 1.77 -18.51 -3.86
C MET A 117 0.91 -18.53 -2.58
N LEU A 118 -0.38 -18.28 -2.71
CA LEU A 118 -1.35 -18.33 -1.60
C LEU A 118 -1.98 -19.70 -1.42
N ASN A 119 -1.62 -20.69 -2.24
CA ASN A 119 -2.29 -22.01 -2.32
C ASN A 119 -3.80 -21.86 -2.50
N LYS A 120 -4.22 -20.98 -3.40
CA LYS A 120 -5.63 -20.71 -3.77
C LYS A 120 -5.80 -20.72 -5.28
N SER A 121 -7.05 -20.94 -5.73
CA SER A 121 -7.37 -20.67 -7.14
C SER A 121 -7.58 -19.17 -7.39
N PRO A 122 -7.36 -18.66 -8.62
CA PRO A 122 -7.71 -17.28 -8.99
C PRO A 122 -9.16 -16.93 -8.68
N LYS A 123 -10.08 -17.89 -8.88
CA LYS A 123 -11.50 -17.73 -8.56
C LYS A 123 -11.72 -17.54 -7.06
N THR A 124 -11.04 -18.33 -6.22
CA THR A 124 -11.12 -18.19 -4.76
C THR A 124 -10.60 -16.84 -4.31
N LEU A 125 -9.46 -16.39 -4.87
CA LEU A 125 -8.89 -15.07 -4.57
C LEU A 125 -9.83 -13.95 -5.02
N ALA A 126 -10.40 -14.03 -6.21
CA ALA A 126 -11.37 -13.05 -6.72
C ALA A 126 -12.63 -12.98 -5.84
N ASN A 127 -13.17 -14.11 -5.41
CA ASN A 127 -14.31 -14.15 -4.50
C ASN A 127 -13.99 -13.53 -3.14
N LEU A 128 -12.81 -13.82 -2.58
CA LEU A 128 -12.37 -13.20 -1.33
C LEU A 128 -12.29 -11.69 -1.45
N LEU A 129 -11.59 -11.18 -2.48
CA LEU A 129 -11.47 -9.75 -2.72
C LEU A 129 -12.83 -9.09 -2.89
N SER A 130 -13.74 -9.70 -3.66
CA SER A 130 -15.11 -9.19 -3.85
C SER A 130 -15.90 -9.16 -2.55
N THR A 131 -15.85 -10.23 -1.74
CA THR A 131 -16.55 -10.30 -0.44
C THR A 131 -16.14 -9.19 0.51
N TYR A 132 -14.87 -8.79 0.46
CA TYR A 132 -14.33 -7.71 1.27
C TYR A 132 -14.29 -6.36 0.53
N GLN A 133 -15.03 -6.23 -0.57
CA GLN A 133 -15.15 -5.01 -1.39
C GLN A 133 -13.78 -4.45 -1.84
N GLN A 134 -12.81 -5.34 -2.05
CA GLN A 134 -11.49 -4.97 -2.53
C GLN A 134 -11.50 -4.83 -4.07
N PRO A 135 -10.57 -4.05 -4.65
CA PRO A 135 -10.32 -4.07 -6.08
C PRO A 135 -10.00 -5.48 -6.57
N SER A 136 -10.29 -5.77 -7.84
CA SER A 136 -9.92 -7.06 -8.43
C SER A 136 -8.41 -7.30 -8.33
N ALA A 137 -8.00 -8.58 -8.24
CA ALA A 137 -6.59 -8.93 -8.07
C ALA A 137 -5.69 -8.30 -9.15
N ILE A 138 -6.12 -8.32 -10.41
CA ILE A 138 -5.36 -7.69 -11.50
C ILE A 138 -5.23 -6.18 -11.32
N ARG A 139 -6.28 -5.52 -10.81
CA ARG A 139 -6.24 -4.08 -10.54
C ARG A 139 -5.28 -3.73 -9.42
N VAL A 140 -5.20 -4.55 -8.38
CA VAL A 140 -4.21 -4.38 -7.28
C VAL A 140 -2.78 -4.46 -7.84
N ILE A 141 -2.50 -5.48 -8.67
CA ILE A 141 -1.20 -5.64 -9.31
C ILE A 141 -0.87 -4.43 -10.19
N HIS A 142 -1.79 -4.03 -11.06
CA HIS A 142 -1.61 -2.89 -11.97
C HIS A 142 -1.38 -1.58 -11.21
N ASN A 143 -2.16 -1.32 -10.16
CA ASN A 143 -2.00 -0.11 -9.34
C ASN A 143 -0.61 -0.05 -8.69
N ARG A 144 -0.07 -1.20 -8.25
CA ARG A 144 1.28 -1.24 -7.66
C ARG A 144 2.38 -0.97 -8.68
N VAL A 145 2.27 -1.57 -9.88
CA VAL A 145 3.20 -1.31 -10.99
C VAL A 145 3.14 0.15 -11.43
N GLN A 146 1.92 0.70 -11.56
CA GLN A 146 1.68 2.10 -11.92
C GLN A 146 2.33 3.05 -10.91
N ALA A 147 2.09 2.86 -9.62
CA ALA A 147 2.64 3.72 -8.57
C ALA A 147 4.18 3.76 -8.60
N GLU A 148 4.82 2.62 -8.86
CA GLU A 148 6.28 2.58 -9.00
C GLU A 148 6.77 3.22 -10.31
N ALA A 149 6.03 3.05 -11.41
CA ALA A 149 6.32 3.70 -12.67
C ALA A 149 6.27 5.24 -12.52
N GLU A 150 5.20 5.76 -11.92
CA GLU A 150 5.04 7.19 -11.63
C GLU A 150 6.17 7.72 -10.76
N ARG A 151 6.54 6.98 -9.71
CA ARG A 151 7.67 7.33 -8.85
C ARG A 151 9.00 7.41 -9.64
N LEU A 152 9.26 6.44 -10.50
CA LEU A 152 10.50 6.41 -11.28
C LEU A 152 10.52 7.52 -12.34
N LEU A 153 9.40 7.80 -13.00
CA LEU A 153 9.29 8.88 -13.98
C LEU A 153 9.51 10.26 -13.37
N LEU A 154 8.95 10.50 -12.16
CA LEU A 154 9.01 11.81 -11.50
C LEU A 154 10.33 12.05 -10.74
N TYR A 155 10.94 11.01 -10.19
CA TYR A 155 12.02 11.16 -9.22
C TYR A 155 13.34 10.45 -9.62
N SER A 156 13.45 10.01 -10.86
CA SER A 156 14.73 9.48 -11.38
C SER A 156 15.05 10.07 -12.74
N SER A 157 16.34 10.05 -13.10
CA SER A 157 16.83 10.45 -14.43
C SER A 157 16.77 9.31 -15.46
N LYS A 158 16.01 8.24 -15.18
CA LYS A 158 15.98 7.05 -16.03
C LYS A 158 15.07 7.26 -17.23
N SER A 159 15.49 6.74 -18.37
CA SER A 159 14.67 6.70 -19.59
C SER A 159 13.48 5.74 -19.42
N SER A 160 12.41 5.96 -20.17
CA SER A 160 11.25 5.06 -20.19
C SER A 160 11.63 3.60 -20.54
N LYS A 161 12.70 3.40 -21.31
CA LYS A 161 13.23 2.08 -21.64
C LYS A 161 13.84 1.40 -20.41
N GLU A 162 14.66 2.12 -19.66
CA GLU A 162 15.26 1.60 -18.42
C GLU A 162 14.19 1.31 -17.35
N ILE A 163 13.20 2.20 -17.22
CA ILE A 163 12.06 2.00 -16.31
C ILE A 163 11.26 0.75 -16.70
N ALA A 164 11.01 0.54 -17.98
CA ALA A 164 10.34 -0.66 -18.47
C ALA A 164 11.06 -1.95 -18.01
N LEU A 165 12.37 -2.01 -18.20
CA LEU A 165 13.20 -3.15 -17.79
C LEU A 165 13.20 -3.31 -16.25
N MET A 166 13.33 -2.23 -15.50
CA MET A 166 13.29 -2.24 -14.02
C MET A 166 11.96 -2.73 -13.46
N LEU A 167 10.87 -2.50 -14.19
CA LEU A 167 9.54 -2.94 -13.81
C LEU A 167 9.19 -4.32 -14.38
N GLY A 168 10.15 -4.99 -15.04
CA GLY A 168 10.01 -6.35 -15.58
C GLY A 168 9.12 -6.43 -16.83
N PHE A 169 9.08 -5.38 -17.63
CA PHE A 169 8.49 -5.45 -18.98
C PHE A 169 9.55 -5.90 -20.00
N GLU A 170 9.12 -6.68 -20.97
CA GLU A 170 10.00 -7.19 -22.04
C GLU A 170 10.54 -6.07 -22.91
N ASP A 171 9.72 -5.04 -23.16
CA ASP A 171 10.08 -3.90 -24.00
C ASP A 171 9.38 -2.60 -23.56
N GLN A 172 9.90 -1.48 -24.07
CA GLN A 172 9.36 -0.16 -23.80
C GLN A 172 7.93 0.04 -24.36
N ALA A 173 7.60 -0.59 -25.49
CA ALA A 173 6.28 -0.39 -26.12
C ALA A 173 5.16 -1.04 -25.27
N THR A 174 5.43 -2.21 -24.71
CA THR A 174 4.53 -2.89 -23.78
C THR A 174 4.34 -2.09 -22.49
N PHE A 175 5.43 -1.54 -21.93
CA PHE A 175 5.35 -0.63 -20.80
C PHE A 175 4.55 0.63 -21.10
N SER A 176 4.82 1.30 -22.23
CA SER A 176 4.12 2.54 -22.61
C SER A 176 2.62 2.32 -22.81
N ARG A 177 2.24 1.19 -23.42
CA ARG A 177 0.82 0.78 -23.52
C ARG A 177 0.18 0.55 -22.15
N PHE A 178 0.86 -0.19 -21.29
CA PHE A 178 0.39 -0.42 -19.92
C PHE A 178 0.18 0.90 -19.19
N PHE A 179 1.19 1.78 -19.20
CA PHE A 179 1.15 3.07 -18.51
C PHE A 179 0.00 3.95 -19.02
N LYS A 180 -0.15 4.08 -20.34
CA LYS A 180 -1.24 4.84 -20.94
C LYS A 180 -2.62 4.26 -20.59
N ASN A 181 -2.76 2.93 -20.58
CA ASN A 181 -4.03 2.29 -20.24
C ASN A 181 -4.40 2.45 -18.75
N THR A 182 -3.42 2.59 -17.85
CA THR A 182 -3.67 2.73 -16.41
C THR A 182 -3.79 4.17 -15.96
N THR A 183 -3.04 5.11 -16.56
CA THR A 183 -3.01 6.53 -16.17
C THR A 183 -3.83 7.45 -17.08
N GLY A 184 -4.07 7.03 -18.33
CA GLY A 184 -4.64 7.88 -19.38
C GLY A 184 -3.61 8.76 -20.10
N LEU A 185 -2.36 8.85 -19.61
CA LEU A 185 -1.28 9.68 -20.14
C LEU A 185 -0.14 8.80 -20.70
N SER A 186 0.57 9.30 -21.69
CA SER A 186 1.81 8.65 -22.13
C SER A 186 2.95 8.91 -21.12
N THR A 187 4.02 8.11 -21.19
CA THR A 187 5.21 8.29 -20.35
C THR A 187 5.99 9.57 -20.62
N THR A 188 5.69 10.28 -21.72
CA THR A 188 6.29 11.56 -22.10
C THR A 188 5.42 12.76 -21.75
N GLU A 189 4.12 12.53 -21.51
CA GLU A 189 3.16 13.56 -21.06
C GLU A 189 3.10 13.64 -19.53
N TYR A 190 3.56 12.59 -18.86
CA TYR A 190 3.61 12.48 -17.40
C TYR A 190 4.88 13.10 -16.85
#